data_18058f9b2ad21a028bff68feac450e58
#
_entry.id   18058f9b2ad21a028bff68feac450e58
#
_cell.length_a   1.000
_cell.length_b   1.000
_cell.length_c   1.000
_cell.angle_alpha   90.00
_cell.angle_beta   90.00
_cell.angle_gamma   90.00
#
_symmetry.space_group_name_H-M   'P 1'
#
loop_
_entity.id
_entity.type
_entity.pdbx_description
1 polymer ?
#
loop_
_entity_poly.entity_id
_entity_poly.type
_entity_poly.pdbx_seq_one_letter_code
_entity_poly.pdbx_strand_id
1 'polypeptide(L)'
;WVPIFAKQSDIVASATPLSSLKSGNISDVNLDIVQVFIGDKAGCIGEISCMLLLVGGLLMLFRRVITWHIPVSFIGTVAFLTYAFAPQSADAVSFMIYSVMSGGLFLGAWFMATDYVTCPINPTGRIIYGIGCGAITVFIRFFAGFNEGVSFAILVMNLLVWYIDKLTRPRPFGKMK
;
A
#
# COMPACT_ATOMS: atom_id res chain seq x y z
N TRP A 1 -6.91 -10.38 16.51
CA TRP A 1 -5.64 -10.66 17.15
C TRP A 1 -5.27 -9.50 18.06
N VAL A 2 -5.08 -9.75 19.35
CA VAL A 2 -4.62 -8.74 20.30
C VAL A 2 -3.09 -8.73 20.23
N PRO A 3 -2.42 -7.60 20.10
CA PRO A 3 -0.96 -7.55 20.08
C PRO A 3 -0.42 -8.15 21.39
N ILE A 4 0.69 -8.89 21.31
CA ILE A 4 1.30 -9.66 22.40
C ILE A 4 1.59 -8.79 23.65
N PHE A 5 1.68 -7.48 23.47
CA PHE A 5 1.95 -6.50 24.50
C PHE A 5 0.70 -5.75 25.02
N ALA A 6 -0.49 -6.03 24.47
CA ALA A 6 -1.70 -5.40 24.96
C ALA A 6 -2.15 -6.07 26.25
N LYS A 7 -2.33 -5.26 27.28
CA LYS A 7 -2.95 -5.64 28.53
C LYS A 7 -4.34 -6.22 28.25
N GLN A 8 -4.62 -7.39 28.78
CA GLN A 8 -5.85 -8.16 28.70
C GLN A 8 -7.11 -7.27 28.57
N SER A 9 -7.50 -6.97 27.38
CA SER A 9 -8.79 -6.40 27.05
C SER A 9 -9.60 -7.48 26.35
N ASP A 10 -10.87 -7.57 26.66
CA ASP A 10 -11.80 -8.50 26.03
C ASP A 10 -11.60 -8.52 24.53
N ILE A 11 -11.67 -9.71 23.90
CA ILE A 11 -11.54 -9.90 22.46
C ILE A 11 -12.72 -9.18 21.80
N VAL A 12 -12.56 -7.90 21.52
CA VAL A 12 -13.53 -7.12 20.77
C VAL A 12 -13.13 -7.25 19.31
N ALA A 13 -13.99 -7.88 18.50
CA ALA A 13 -13.89 -7.80 17.06
C ALA A 13 -14.20 -6.35 16.64
N SER A 14 -13.19 -5.49 16.61
CA SER A 14 -13.36 -4.11 16.19
C SER A 14 -13.19 -4.01 14.67
N ALA A 15 -13.97 -3.11 14.08
CA ALA A 15 -13.80 -2.72 12.68
C ALA A 15 -12.38 -2.22 12.44
N THR A 16 -11.79 -2.55 11.30
CA THR A 16 -10.46 -2.03 10.96
C THR A 16 -10.50 -0.50 10.93
N PRO A 17 -9.44 0.20 11.33
CA PRO A 17 -9.38 1.67 11.32
C PRO A 17 -9.77 2.27 9.96
N LEU A 18 -9.55 1.53 8.88
CA LEU A 18 -9.92 1.93 7.53
C LEU A 18 -11.45 1.97 7.31
N SER A 19 -12.23 1.10 7.98
CA SER A 19 -13.71 1.14 7.91
C SER A 19 -14.27 2.34 8.66
N SER A 20 -13.69 2.72 9.77
CA SER A 20 -14.04 3.91 10.52
C SER A 20 -13.71 5.20 9.76
N LEU A 21 -12.56 5.23 9.07
CA LEU A 21 -12.20 6.33 8.17
C LEU A 21 -13.20 6.49 7.01
N LYS A 22 -13.70 5.37 6.46
CA LYS A 22 -14.68 5.37 5.37
C LYS A 22 -16.06 5.86 5.82
N SER A 23 -16.46 5.61 7.07
CA SER A 23 -17.73 6.09 7.63
C SER A 23 -17.70 7.57 8.05
N GLY A 24 -16.55 8.26 7.92
CA GLY A 24 -16.40 9.68 8.26
C GLY A 24 -16.29 9.98 9.76
N ASN A 25 -16.29 8.98 10.62
CA ASN A 25 -16.14 9.12 12.07
C ASN A 25 -14.66 9.15 12.46
N ILE A 26 -14.00 10.26 12.16
CA ILE A 26 -12.57 10.46 12.50
C ILE A 26 -12.36 10.67 13.99
N SER A 27 -13.39 11.14 14.71
CA SER A 27 -13.39 11.34 16.16
C SER A 27 -13.22 10.05 16.97
N ASP A 28 -13.58 8.89 16.40
CA ASP A 28 -13.39 7.58 17.05
C ASP A 28 -11.98 7.01 16.85
N VAL A 29 -11.18 7.62 15.98
CA VAL A 29 -9.79 7.22 15.69
C VAL A 29 -8.84 8.10 16.52
N ASN A 30 -9.02 8.13 17.85
CA ASN A 30 -8.07 8.70 18.80
C ASN A 30 -6.81 7.83 18.97
N LEU A 31 -6.37 7.17 17.90
CA LEU A 31 -5.12 6.42 17.89
C LEU A 31 -3.98 7.39 17.56
N ASP A 32 -3.05 7.54 18.46
CA ASP A 32 -1.81 8.23 18.17
C ASP A 32 -1.14 7.61 16.94
N ILE A 33 -0.70 8.44 15.99
CA ILE A 33 0.00 8.00 14.77
C ILE A 33 1.14 7.04 15.12
N VAL A 34 1.79 7.24 16.26
CA VAL A 34 2.87 6.40 16.77
C VAL A 34 2.37 5.00 17.12
N GLN A 35 1.19 4.87 17.74
CA GLN A 35 0.59 3.58 18.08
C GLN A 35 0.24 2.79 16.82
N VAL A 36 -0.33 3.44 15.82
CA VAL A 36 -0.62 2.83 14.51
C VAL A 36 0.65 2.37 13.80
N PHE A 37 1.74 3.13 13.91
CA PHE A 37 3.03 2.80 13.30
C PHE A 37 3.71 1.60 13.97
N ILE A 38 3.68 1.54 15.30
CA ILE A 38 4.25 0.43 16.07
C ILE A 38 3.43 -0.85 15.90
N GLY A 39 2.09 -0.71 15.73
CA GLY A 39 1.21 -1.85 15.50
C GLY A 39 0.24 -2.12 16.66
N ASP A 40 -0.06 -1.12 17.49
CA ASP A 40 -1.11 -1.22 18.52
C ASP A 40 -2.48 -0.88 17.91
N LYS A 41 -2.86 -1.67 16.90
CA LYS A 41 -4.14 -1.54 16.19
C LYS A 41 -4.75 -2.90 15.92
N ALA A 42 -6.07 -2.96 15.82
CA ALA A 42 -6.76 -4.15 15.34
C ALA A 42 -6.49 -4.34 13.84
N GLY A 43 -6.10 -5.54 13.44
CA GLY A 43 -5.80 -5.84 12.04
C GLY A 43 -5.38 -7.30 11.82
N CYS A 44 -5.12 -7.68 10.58
CA CYS A 44 -4.61 -9.00 10.24
C CYS A 44 -3.16 -9.17 10.68
N ILE A 45 -2.77 -10.40 11.04
CA ILE A 45 -1.46 -10.73 11.63
C ILE A 45 -0.28 -10.17 10.84
N GLY A 46 -0.35 -10.19 9.50
CA GLY A 46 0.76 -9.79 8.62
C GLY A 46 0.90 -8.28 8.39
N GLU A 47 -0.08 -7.45 8.84
CA GLU A 47 -0.13 -6.01 8.53
C GLU A 47 -0.19 -5.11 9.77
N ILE A 48 -0.11 -5.70 10.97
CA ILE A 48 -0.26 -4.97 12.22
C ILE A 48 0.82 -3.90 12.36
N SER A 49 2.10 -4.24 12.21
CA SER A 49 3.21 -3.32 12.42
C SER A 49 3.81 -2.80 11.13
N CYS A 50 3.52 -1.54 10.80
CA CYS A 50 4.14 -0.85 9.66
C CYS A 50 5.66 -0.71 9.83
N MET A 51 6.13 -0.52 11.09
CA MET A 51 7.55 -0.41 11.40
C MET A 51 8.32 -1.68 11.03
N LEU A 52 7.83 -2.86 11.43
CA LEU A 52 8.49 -4.13 11.13
C LEU A 52 8.48 -4.43 9.63
N LEU A 53 7.38 -4.12 8.94
CA LEU A 53 7.29 -4.29 7.48
C LEU A 53 8.27 -3.36 6.75
N LEU A 54 8.42 -2.12 7.22
CA LEU A 54 9.38 -1.16 6.66
C LEU A 54 10.81 -1.64 6.88
N VAL A 55 11.17 -2.09 8.09
CA VAL A 55 12.50 -2.65 8.39
C VAL A 55 12.78 -3.86 7.51
N GLY A 56 11.83 -4.80 7.39
CA GLY A 56 11.96 -5.97 6.51
C GLY A 56 12.16 -5.57 5.03
N GLY A 57 11.36 -4.63 4.54
CA GLY A 57 11.48 -4.10 3.17
C GLY A 57 12.83 -3.41 2.92
N LEU A 58 13.30 -2.60 3.87
CA LEU A 58 14.62 -1.97 3.78
C LEU A 58 15.76 -3.00 3.78
N LEU A 59 15.68 -4.05 4.59
CA LEU A 59 16.65 -5.14 4.54
C LEU A 59 16.71 -5.82 3.18
N MET A 60 15.56 -6.09 2.55
CA MET A 60 15.50 -6.64 1.20
C MET A 60 16.09 -5.67 0.16
N LEU A 61 15.87 -4.37 0.34
CA LEU A 61 16.44 -3.33 -0.53
C LEU A 61 17.98 -3.29 -0.39
N PHE A 62 18.52 -3.29 0.84
CA PHE A 62 19.97 -3.32 1.10
C PHE A 62 20.64 -4.58 0.53
N ARG A 63 19.95 -5.71 0.63
CA ARG A 63 20.41 -6.97 0.02
C ARG A 63 20.23 -7.00 -1.50
N ARG A 64 19.69 -5.92 -2.10
CA ARG A 64 19.40 -5.82 -3.54
C ARG A 64 18.50 -6.94 -4.07
N VAL A 65 17.67 -7.51 -3.21
CA VAL A 65 16.67 -8.50 -3.59
C VAL A 65 15.53 -7.81 -4.35
N ILE A 66 15.14 -6.62 -3.90
CA ILE A 66 14.09 -5.82 -4.53
C ILE A 66 14.63 -4.45 -4.98
N THR A 67 13.92 -3.82 -5.92
CA THR A 67 14.22 -2.46 -6.37
C THR A 67 13.26 -1.45 -5.75
N TRP A 68 13.75 -0.27 -5.44
CA TRP A 68 12.98 0.80 -4.79
C TRP A 68 11.85 1.40 -5.67
N HIS A 69 11.89 1.16 -7.00
CA HIS A 69 10.96 1.77 -7.96
C HIS A 69 9.50 1.45 -7.66
N ILE A 70 9.17 0.17 -7.42
CA ILE A 70 7.79 -0.28 -7.17
C ILE A 70 7.26 0.21 -5.82
N PRO A 71 7.94 -0.02 -4.68
CA PRO A 71 7.43 0.42 -3.39
C PRO A 71 7.21 1.93 -3.31
N VAL A 72 8.18 2.71 -3.81
CA VAL A 72 8.10 4.18 -3.76
C VAL A 72 6.98 4.71 -4.66
N SER A 73 6.86 4.21 -5.89
CA SER A 73 5.80 4.65 -6.81
C SER A 73 4.42 4.23 -6.30
N PHE A 74 4.28 3.03 -5.75
CA PHE A 74 3.00 2.55 -5.22
C PHE A 74 2.56 3.38 -4.01
N ILE A 75 3.39 3.46 -2.96
CA ILE A 75 3.07 4.22 -1.74
C ILE A 75 2.87 5.70 -2.06
N GLY A 76 3.74 6.27 -2.90
CA GLY A 76 3.65 7.67 -3.32
C GLY A 76 2.34 7.99 -4.06
N THR A 77 1.89 7.11 -4.95
CA THR A 77 0.61 7.28 -5.67
C THR A 77 -0.57 7.18 -4.72
N VAL A 78 -0.57 6.22 -3.80
CA VAL A 78 -1.64 6.12 -2.79
C VAL A 78 -1.65 7.34 -1.89
N ALA A 79 -0.50 7.80 -1.41
CA ALA A 79 -0.41 9.00 -0.58
C ALA A 79 -0.92 10.25 -1.32
N PHE A 80 -0.49 10.44 -2.57
CA PHE A 80 -0.92 11.58 -3.39
C PHE A 80 -2.43 11.58 -3.64
N LEU A 81 -2.99 10.44 -4.06
CA LEU A 81 -4.42 10.34 -4.35
C LEU A 81 -5.28 10.44 -3.09
N THR A 82 -4.86 9.82 -1.97
CA THR A 82 -5.61 9.96 -0.70
C THR A 82 -5.57 11.38 -0.16
N TYR A 83 -4.47 12.11 -0.36
CA TYR A 83 -4.41 13.52 -0.05
C TYR A 83 -5.36 14.36 -0.93
N ALA A 84 -5.40 14.08 -2.25
CA ALA A 84 -6.25 14.79 -3.21
C ALA A 84 -7.75 14.53 -2.99
N PHE A 85 -8.12 13.33 -2.56
CA PHE A 85 -9.51 12.93 -2.29
C PHE A 85 -9.89 12.99 -0.81
N ALA A 86 -9.08 13.63 0.03
CA ALA A 86 -9.38 13.76 1.45
C ALA A 86 -10.71 14.52 1.66
N PRO A 87 -11.61 14.03 2.53
CA PRO A 87 -12.85 14.72 2.84
C PRO A 87 -12.55 16.04 3.58
N GLN A 88 -13.33 17.08 3.28
CA GLN A 88 -13.14 18.43 3.85
C GLN A 88 -13.32 18.48 5.39
N SER A 89 -13.92 17.46 5.99
CA SER A 89 -14.13 17.34 7.44
C SER A 89 -12.92 16.86 8.22
N ALA A 90 -11.84 16.44 7.54
CA ALA A 90 -10.64 15.89 8.16
C ALA A 90 -9.40 16.66 7.72
N ASP A 91 -8.39 16.71 8.59
CA ASP A 91 -7.05 17.15 8.18
C ASP A 91 -6.52 16.22 7.10
N ALA A 92 -6.35 16.75 5.89
CA ALA A 92 -5.95 15.96 4.72
C ALA A 92 -4.64 15.17 4.95
N VAL A 93 -3.71 15.74 5.72
CA VAL A 93 -2.44 15.11 6.06
C VAL A 93 -2.64 13.92 7.00
N SER A 94 -3.44 14.09 8.04
CA SER A 94 -3.75 13.01 8.98
C SER A 94 -4.48 11.86 8.27
N PHE A 95 -5.47 12.19 7.44
CA PHE A 95 -6.19 11.21 6.63
C PHE A 95 -5.27 10.43 5.69
N MET A 96 -4.34 11.11 5.01
CA MET A 96 -3.33 10.48 4.15
C MET A 96 -2.45 9.52 4.95
N ILE A 97 -1.91 9.96 6.09
CA ILE A 97 -1.02 9.14 6.93
C ILE A 97 -1.73 7.88 7.41
N TYR A 98 -2.95 8.03 7.97
CA TYR A 98 -3.73 6.88 8.41
C TYR A 98 -4.09 5.94 7.26
N SER A 99 -4.44 6.48 6.09
CA SER A 99 -4.78 5.68 4.90
C SER A 99 -3.59 4.89 4.37
N VAL A 100 -2.38 5.43 4.45
CA VAL A 100 -1.13 4.77 4.04
C VAL A 100 -0.71 3.72 5.06
N MET A 101 -0.82 4.03 6.37
CA MET A 101 -0.41 3.13 7.45
C MET A 101 -1.46 2.06 7.76
N SER A 102 -2.71 2.25 7.35
CA SER A 102 -3.80 1.31 7.58
C SER A 102 -3.93 0.32 6.44
N GLY A 103 -4.29 -0.91 6.77
CA GLY A 103 -4.43 -1.99 5.80
C GLY A 103 -3.12 -2.56 5.30
N GLY A 104 -3.21 -3.51 4.38
CA GLY A 104 -2.08 -4.26 3.84
C GLY A 104 -1.20 -3.52 2.83
N LEU A 105 -1.25 -2.16 2.76
CA LEU A 105 -0.50 -1.40 1.76
C LEU A 105 1.01 -1.61 1.87
N PHE A 106 1.57 -1.54 3.08
CA PHE A 106 3.01 -1.77 3.28
C PHE A 106 3.42 -3.20 2.92
N LEU A 107 2.63 -4.18 3.34
CA LEU A 107 2.86 -5.57 2.97
C LEU A 107 2.79 -5.74 1.46
N GLY A 108 1.75 -5.21 0.83
CA GLY A 108 1.55 -5.28 -0.62
C GLY A 108 2.65 -4.60 -1.42
N ALA A 109 3.06 -3.39 -1.03
CA ALA A 109 4.04 -2.61 -1.77
C ALA A 109 5.47 -3.17 -1.65
N TRP A 110 5.87 -3.68 -0.47
CA TRP A 110 7.23 -4.16 -0.24
C TRP A 110 7.44 -5.63 -0.57
N PHE A 111 6.43 -6.48 -0.39
CA PHE A 111 6.59 -7.94 -0.49
C PHE A 111 5.78 -8.57 -1.61
N MET A 112 4.56 -8.08 -1.88
CA MET A 112 3.70 -8.69 -2.89
C MET A 112 3.91 -8.12 -4.30
N ALA A 113 3.99 -6.78 -4.43
CA ALA A 113 4.15 -6.11 -5.72
C ALA A 113 5.57 -6.23 -6.30
N THR A 114 6.54 -6.62 -5.49
CA THR A 114 7.96 -6.77 -5.88
C THR A 114 8.34 -8.20 -6.26
N ASP A 115 7.37 -9.06 -6.54
CA ASP A 115 7.62 -10.44 -6.93
C ASP A 115 8.40 -10.54 -8.25
N TYR A 116 9.38 -11.46 -8.30
CA TYR A 116 10.26 -11.64 -9.46
C TYR A 116 9.54 -12.05 -10.74
N VAL A 117 8.48 -12.83 -10.60
CA VAL A 117 7.81 -13.47 -11.74
C VAL A 117 6.84 -12.52 -12.42
N THR A 118 6.17 -11.68 -11.63
CA THR A 118 5.04 -10.89 -12.08
C THR A 118 5.34 -9.41 -12.26
N CYS A 119 6.51 -8.92 -11.80
CA CYS A 119 6.85 -7.51 -11.96
C CYS A 119 7.49 -7.20 -13.32
N PRO A 120 7.33 -5.97 -13.86
CA PRO A 120 7.97 -5.54 -15.10
C PRO A 120 9.50 -5.59 -15.04
N ILE A 121 10.12 -5.90 -16.18
CA ILE A 121 11.58 -6.03 -16.30
C ILE A 121 12.25 -4.65 -16.24
N ASN A 122 11.69 -3.66 -16.96
CA ASN A 122 12.29 -2.35 -17.12
C ASN A 122 12.01 -1.41 -15.93
N PRO A 123 12.98 -0.54 -15.53
CA PRO A 123 12.76 0.41 -14.44
C PRO A 123 11.57 1.34 -14.68
N THR A 124 11.40 1.84 -15.92
CA THR A 124 10.24 2.66 -16.29
C THR A 124 8.93 1.87 -16.18
N GLY A 125 8.93 0.60 -16.59
CA GLY A 125 7.78 -0.30 -16.44
C GLY A 125 7.40 -0.51 -14.97
N ARG A 126 8.39 -0.64 -14.09
CA ARG A 126 8.18 -0.80 -12.65
C ARG A 126 7.51 0.43 -12.02
N ILE A 127 7.89 1.64 -12.47
CA ILE A 127 7.25 2.88 -11.99
C ILE A 127 5.79 2.93 -12.46
N ILE A 128 5.53 2.65 -13.74
CA ILE A 128 4.16 2.62 -14.31
C ILE A 128 3.30 1.59 -13.58
N TYR A 129 3.86 0.41 -13.34
CA TYR A 129 3.21 -0.66 -12.59
C TYR A 129 2.83 -0.23 -11.18
N GLY A 130 3.77 0.39 -10.43
CA GLY A 130 3.52 0.89 -9.08
C GLY A 130 2.46 1.99 -9.04
N ILE A 131 2.48 2.93 -10.01
CA ILE A 131 1.44 3.96 -10.16
C ILE A 131 0.08 3.32 -10.44
N GLY A 132 0.02 2.35 -11.32
CA GLY A 132 -1.21 1.63 -11.63
C GLY A 132 -1.78 0.88 -10.42
N CYS A 133 -0.94 0.15 -9.68
CA CYS A 133 -1.34 -0.50 -8.43
C CYS A 133 -1.90 0.52 -7.43
N GLY A 134 -1.23 1.67 -7.25
CA GLY A 134 -1.67 2.72 -6.35
C GLY A 134 -3.02 3.31 -6.74
N ALA A 135 -3.19 3.64 -8.02
CA ALA A 135 -4.44 4.20 -8.54
C ALA A 135 -5.62 3.24 -8.36
N ILE A 136 -5.45 1.96 -8.71
CA ILE A 136 -6.50 0.94 -8.56
C ILE A 136 -6.81 0.71 -7.07
N THR A 137 -5.80 0.67 -6.19
CA THR A 137 -6.01 0.51 -4.75
C THR A 137 -6.88 1.64 -4.19
N VAL A 138 -6.56 2.89 -4.53
CA VAL A 138 -7.34 4.05 -4.09
C VAL A 138 -8.75 4.01 -4.67
N PHE A 139 -8.87 3.69 -5.96
CA PHE A 139 -10.18 3.54 -6.60
C PHE A 139 -11.07 2.51 -5.88
N ILE A 140 -10.52 1.34 -5.55
CA ILE A 140 -11.24 0.30 -4.81
C ILE A 140 -11.63 0.79 -3.41
N ARG A 141 -10.74 1.47 -2.71
CA ARG A 141 -11.00 1.99 -1.36
C ARG A 141 -12.13 3.03 -1.33
N PHE A 142 -12.19 3.92 -2.32
CA PHE A 142 -13.19 4.99 -2.34
C PHE A 142 -14.51 4.57 -3.00
N PHE A 143 -14.47 3.80 -4.08
CA PHE A 143 -15.65 3.52 -4.91
C PHE A 143 -16.19 2.09 -4.76
N ALA A 144 -15.35 1.11 -4.39
CA ALA A 144 -15.81 -0.24 -4.15
C ALA A 144 -16.21 -0.45 -2.68
N GLY A 145 -17.07 -1.44 -2.43
CA GLY A 145 -17.50 -1.80 -1.08
C GLY A 145 -16.42 -2.44 -0.20
N PHE A 146 -15.24 -2.71 -0.76
CA PHE A 146 -14.13 -3.34 -0.05
C PHE A 146 -13.29 -2.31 0.73
N ASN A 147 -12.92 -2.68 1.97
CA ASN A 147 -12.05 -1.84 2.79
C ASN A 147 -10.61 -1.89 2.31
N GLU A 148 -10.18 -3.03 1.75
CA GLU A 148 -8.83 -3.26 1.24
C GLU A 148 -8.89 -3.66 -0.23
N GLY A 149 -8.04 -3.04 -1.05
CA GLY A 149 -7.99 -3.28 -2.49
C GLY A 149 -6.60 -3.64 -3.01
N VAL A 150 -5.59 -3.74 -2.12
CA VAL A 150 -4.19 -3.91 -2.52
C VAL A 150 -3.97 -5.20 -3.31
N SER A 151 -4.48 -6.33 -2.82
CA SER A 151 -4.33 -7.63 -3.47
C SER A 151 -5.02 -7.66 -4.85
N PHE A 152 -6.21 -7.09 -4.95
CA PHE A 152 -6.93 -6.98 -6.23
C PHE A 152 -6.21 -6.07 -7.22
N ALA A 153 -5.66 -4.95 -6.74
CA ALA A 153 -4.88 -4.03 -7.56
C ALA A 153 -3.65 -4.73 -8.15
N ILE A 154 -2.91 -5.48 -7.33
CA ILE A 154 -1.75 -6.24 -7.77
C ILE A 154 -2.15 -7.31 -8.80
N LEU A 155 -3.22 -8.06 -8.56
CA LEU A 155 -3.71 -9.07 -9.51
C LEU A 155 -4.07 -8.47 -10.87
N VAL A 156 -4.80 -7.37 -10.89
CA VAL A 156 -5.18 -6.67 -12.13
C VAL A 156 -3.93 -6.16 -12.86
N MET A 157 -3.01 -5.54 -12.14
CA MET A 157 -1.79 -5.03 -12.74
C MET A 157 -0.86 -6.14 -13.25
N ASN A 158 -0.82 -7.31 -12.59
CA ASN A 158 -0.06 -8.46 -13.06
C ASN A 158 -0.53 -8.95 -14.43
N LEU A 159 -1.83 -8.89 -14.71
CA LEU A 159 -2.38 -9.19 -16.04
C LEU A 159 -1.90 -8.17 -17.10
N LEU A 160 -1.66 -6.93 -16.70
CA LEU A 160 -1.24 -5.86 -17.60
C LEU A 160 0.28 -5.76 -17.80
N VAL A 161 1.09 -6.50 -17.03
CA VAL A 161 2.55 -6.44 -17.09
C VAL A 161 3.08 -6.70 -18.50
N TRP A 162 2.50 -7.65 -19.22
CA TRP A 162 2.90 -7.94 -20.60
C TRP A 162 2.77 -6.70 -21.51
N TYR A 163 1.69 -5.95 -21.37
CA TYR A 163 1.49 -4.70 -22.14
C TYR A 163 2.47 -3.62 -21.71
N ILE A 164 2.72 -3.48 -20.40
CA ILE A 164 3.67 -2.51 -19.84
C ILE A 164 5.07 -2.81 -20.37
N ASP A 165 5.51 -4.05 -20.36
CA ASP A 165 6.82 -4.44 -20.85
C ASP A 165 6.96 -4.24 -22.37
N LYS A 166 5.88 -4.47 -23.14
CA LYS A 166 5.86 -4.20 -24.57
C LYS A 166 6.01 -2.68 -24.86
N LEU A 167 5.38 -1.82 -24.08
CA LEU A 167 5.45 -0.36 -24.22
C LEU A 167 6.79 0.22 -23.76
N THR A 168 7.39 -0.39 -22.74
CA THR A 168 8.62 0.11 -22.11
C THR A 168 9.89 -0.55 -22.65
N ARG A 169 9.77 -1.46 -23.62
CA ARG A 169 10.91 -2.18 -24.20
C ARG A 169 11.90 -1.21 -24.82
N PRO A 170 13.18 -1.22 -24.43
CA PRO A 170 14.22 -0.41 -25.05
C PRO A 170 14.39 -0.81 -26.51
N ARG A 171 14.69 0.15 -27.36
CA ARG A 171 14.91 -0.11 -28.79
C ARG A 171 16.17 -0.96 -28.96
N PRO A 172 16.14 -2.04 -29.76
CA PRO A 172 17.33 -2.82 -30.02
C PRO A 172 18.35 -1.99 -30.80
N PHE A 173 19.62 -2.20 -30.47
CA PHE A 173 20.74 -1.59 -31.18
C PHE A 173 20.66 -1.93 -32.69
N GLY A 174 20.85 -0.93 -33.56
CA GLY A 174 20.88 -1.11 -35.01
C GLY A 174 19.58 -0.86 -35.79
N LYS A 175 18.45 -0.54 -35.14
CA LYS A 175 17.28 -0.01 -35.84
C LYS A 175 17.47 1.49 -36.11
N MET A 176 17.98 1.81 -37.30
CA MET A 176 17.84 3.16 -37.83
C MET A 176 16.34 3.49 -38.01
N LYS A 177 16.02 4.77 -37.87
CA LYS A 177 14.67 5.32 -38.06
C LYS A 177 14.16 5.05 -39.46
#